data_3c488662d7dda502e80968f213242e52
#
_entry.id   3c488662d7dda502e80968f213242e52
#
_cell.length_a   1.000
_cell.length_b   1.000
_cell.length_c   1.000
_cell.angle_alpha   90.00
_cell.angle_beta   90.00
_cell.angle_gamma   90.00
#
_symmetry.space_group_name_H-M   'P 1'
#
loop_
_entity.id
_entity.type
_entity.pdbx_description
1 polymer ?
#
loop_
_entity_poly.entity_id
_entity_poly.type
_entity_poly.pdbx_seq_one_letter_code
_entity_poly.pdbx_strand_id
1 'polypeptide(L)'
;MNLKHIKLFAVTLLFSACSTVSDRNNTGAEVPVLLAEAAQDVSAQQFDNAMENALRALDLSAGDPLLKVQSLSTIVGIDIMASRDVDAWEKALEAEAIARDAGFKKELAEILISKAKLCSYAEISPETGRNDEGLEYATEALHLAEETDAVEQQSEACYIIGSLYINKNRWSDPVDPDIYRTAGEWLDKGQALADTYDIPRLKRNGILFRSRWFQQGDRNEEAIAYFEKVFATLKESDYLTASALDDRLVRLYTRTGQYEKALDAHDDYVFRMQKYLQQKQDETLQEMQTRFEVQEKERALERGRYRTLILLLALLLAATAIGLLVRQAQKAHRRNTELQRISDSKEQIIEILSKDLKNPTGDFAKRIETLSASVTSLSPEEIRKRCEELIQGAQEINADVARYVGDVLIDRSKRIADIGLSAREIQIIRLSAEGLTAAQIAERLFLSINTVNTHRQRIYAKMGVGNVTDMIRKATGLGIL
;
A
#
# COMPACT_ATOMS: atom_id res chain seq x y z
N MET A 1 5.85 40.07 -39.83
CA MET A 1 5.45 39.04 -38.85
C MET A 1 4.05 39.40 -38.35
N ASN A 2 3.05 38.59 -38.69
CA ASN A 2 1.64 38.95 -38.61
C ASN A 2 1.11 38.86 -37.16
N LEU A 3 0.40 39.89 -36.71
CA LEU A 3 -0.25 40.01 -35.41
C LEU A 3 -1.13 38.79 -35.00
N LYS A 4 -1.52 37.95 -35.97
CA LYS A 4 -2.29 36.72 -35.73
C LYS A 4 -1.48 35.58 -35.13
N HIS A 5 -0.16 35.50 -35.40
CA HIS A 5 0.71 34.48 -34.81
C HIS A 5 1.14 34.81 -33.38
N ILE A 6 1.17 36.08 -33.00
CA ILE A 6 1.48 36.54 -31.63
C ILE A 6 0.33 36.21 -30.67
N LYS A 7 -0.92 36.33 -31.10
CA LYS A 7 -2.10 35.98 -30.27
C LYS A 7 -2.26 34.47 -30.06
N LEU A 8 -1.87 33.64 -31.05
CA LEU A 8 -1.91 32.19 -30.93
C LEU A 8 -0.82 31.67 -29.98
N PHE A 9 0.38 32.28 -30.02
CA PHE A 9 1.49 31.94 -29.15
C PHE A 9 1.26 32.38 -27.68
N ALA A 10 0.58 33.50 -27.45
CA ALA A 10 0.22 33.98 -26.12
C ALA A 10 -0.88 33.12 -25.47
N VAL A 11 -1.82 32.55 -26.25
CA VAL A 11 -2.86 31.66 -25.75
C VAL A 11 -2.29 30.26 -25.42
N THR A 12 -1.35 29.75 -26.20
CA THR A 12 -0.66 28.48 -25.89
C THR A 12 0.26 28.58 -24.67
N LEU A 13 0.94 29.72 -24.45
CA LEU A 13 1.75 29.98 -23.25
C LEU A 13 0.89 30.17 -21.99
N LEU A 14 -0.29 30.78 -22.09
CA LEU A 14 -1.23 30.90 -20.97
C LEU A 14 -1.88 29.56 -20.60
N PHE A 15 -2.18 28.70 -21.57
CA PHE A 15 -2.67 27.34 -21.31
C PHE A 15 -1.59 26.44 -20.67
N SER A 16 -0.33 26.56 -21.10
CA SER A 16 0.79 25.83 -20.52
C SER A 16 1.12 26.34 -19.10
N ALA A 17 0.98 27.64 -18.82
CA ALA A 17 1.20 28.21 -17.50
C ALA A 17 0.03 27.91 -16.53
N CYS A 18 -1.21 27.83 -17.01
CA CYS A 18 -2.37 27.46 -16.18
C CYS A 18 -2.36 25.96 -15.82
N SER A 19 -1.90 25.06 -16.71
CA SER A 19 -1.79 23.64 -16.38
C SER A 19 -0.70 23.38 -15.32
N THR A 20 0.45 24.05 -15.40
CA THR A 20 1.54 23.87 -14.42
C THR A 20 1.26 24.53 -13.05
N VAL A 21 0.40 25.54 -12.97
CA VAL A 21 -0.01 26.16 -11.69
C VAL A 21 -1.15 25.38 -11.04
N SER A 22 -2.06 24.78 -11.84
CA SER A 22 -3.14 23.92 -11.33
C SER A 22 -2.59 22.60 -10.76
N ASP A 23 -1.55 22.02 -11.39
CA ASP A 23 -0.92 20.79 -10.92
C ASP A 23 -0.13 21.01 -9.61
N ARG A 24 0.54 22.15 -9.44
CA ARG A 24 1.28 22.44 -8.20
C ARG A 24 0.40 22.62 -6.96
N ASN A 25 -0.83 23.12 -7.10
CA ASN A 25 -1.75 23.28 -5.97
C ASN A 25 -2.49 21.98 -5.59
N ASN A 26 -2.44 20.94 -6.43
CA ASN A 26 -3.10 19.65 -6.17
C ASN A 26 -2.12 18.57 -5.67
N THR A 27 -0.82 18.74 -5.91
CA THR A 27 0.21 17.75 -5.53
C THR A 27 0.36 17.58 -4.02
N GLY A 28 0.28 18.66 -3.25
CA GLY A 28 0.36 18.61 -1.78
C GLY A 28 -0.83 17.89 -1.12
N ALA A 29 -2.01 17.93 -1.74
CA ALA A 29 -3.20 17.25 -1.23
C ALA A 29 -3.20 15.73 -1.52
N GLU A 30 -2.40 15.27 -2.49
CA GLU A 30 -2.28 13.85 -2.85
C GLU A 30 -1.34 13.10 -1.89
N VAL A 31 -0.34 13.76 -1.32
CA VAL A 31 0.68 13.13 -0.44
C VAL A 31 0.06 12.43 0.77
N PRO A 32 -0.84 13.06 1.58
CA PRO A 32 -1.45 12.37 2.72
C PRO A 32 -2.26 11.13 2.32
N VAL A 33 -2.88 11.16 1.14
CA VAL A 33 -3.64 10.00 0.61
C VAL A 33 -2.71 8.85 0.29
N LEU A 34 -1.61 9.12 -0.42
CA LEU A 34 -0.59 8.11 -0.75
C LEU A 34 0.06 7.51 0.50
N LEU A 35 0.33 8.34 1.53
CA LEU A 35 0.87 7.84 2.80
C LEU A 35 -0.15 6.97 3.56
N ALA A 36 -1.43 7.32 3.50
CA ALA A 36 -2.49 6.50 4.09
C ALA A 36 -2.64 5.15 3.34
N GLU A 37 -2.58 5.17 2.01
CA GLU A 37 -2.57 3.95 1.19
C GLU A 37 -1.34 3.09 1.49
N ALA A 38 -0.15 3.69 1.59
CA ALA A 38 1.07 2.98 1.97
C ALA A 38 0.94 2.30 3.35
N ALA A 39 0.35 2.98 4.35
CA ALA A 39 0.11 2.40 5.67
C ALA A 39 -0.88 1.23 5.62
N GLN A 40 -1.89 1.31 4.75
CA GLN A 40 -2.85 0.23 4.51
C GLN A 40 -2.17 -0.97 3.84
N ASP A 41 -1.36 -0.73 2.81
CA ASP A 41 -0.60 -1.77 2.10
C ASP A 41 0.40 -2.47 3.03
N VAL A 42 1.07 -1.75 3.94
CA VAL A 42 1.89 -2.33 5.01
C VAL A 42 1.06 -3.28 5.88
N SER A 43 -0.14 -2.86 6.28
CA SER A 43 -1.03 -3.68 7.10
C SER A 43 -1.49 -4.95 6.37
N ALA A 44 -1.60 -4.88 5.03
CA ALA A 44 -1.90 -6.01 4.15
C ALA A 44 -0.65 -6.84 3.77
N GLN A 45 0.54 -6.50 4.27
CA GLN A 45 1.84 -7.11 3.93
C GLN A 45 2.20 -6.96 2.43
N GLN A 46 1.68 -5.95 1.76
CA GLN A 46 1.97 -5.62 0.37
C GLN A 46 3.09 -4.58 0.31
N PHE A 47 4.29 -4.97 0.73
CA PHE A 47 5.42 -4.04 0.89
C PHE A 47 5.85 -3.35 -0.41
N ASP A 48 5.68 -3.99 -1.56
CA ASP A 48 6.03 -3.40 -2.86
C ASP A 48 5.08 -2.24 -3.19
N ASN A 49 3.77 -2.41 -3.01
CA ASN A 49 2.77 -1.36 -3.22
C ASN A 49 2.95 -0.22 -2.21
N ALA A 50 3.17 -0.57 -0.94
CA ALA A 50 3.45 0.41 0.11
C ALA A 50 4.65 1.28 -0.23
N MET A 51 5.73 0.68 -0.72
CA MET A 51 6.94 1.39 -1.13
C MET A 51 6.69 2.26 -2.35
N GLU A 52 5.98 1.79 -3.37
CA GLU A 52 5.62 2.57 -4.55
C GLU A 52 4.83 3.83 -4.16
N ASN A 53 3.79 3.68 -3.33
CA ASN A 53 3.00 4.80 -2.84
C ASN A 53 3.83 5.79 -2.00
N ALA A 54 4.71 5.29 -1.12
CA ALA A 54 5.57 6.13 -0.28
C ALA A 54 6.64 6.88 -1.10
N LEU A 55 7.24 6.26 -2.11
CA LEU A 55 8.19 6.90 -3.04
C LEU A 55 7.50 7.97 -3.89
N ARG A 56 6.29 7.68 -4.37
CA ARG A 56 5.49 8.67 -5.10
C ARG A 56 5.12 9.86 -4.20
N ALA A 57 4.76 9.62 -2.94
CA ALA A 57 4.54 10.67 -1.94
C ALA A 57 5.79 11.52 -1.74
N LEU A 58 6.97 10.90 -1.66
CA LEU A 58 8.26 11.58 -1.53
C LEU A 58 8.55 12.50 -2.73
N ASP A 59 8.33 12.01 -3.95
CA ASP A 59 8.52 12.79 -5.18
C ASP A 59 7.59 14.03 -5.21
N LEU A 60 6.34 13.88 -4.79
CA LEU A 60 5.37 14.96 -4.74
C LEU A 60 5.61 15.95 -3.59
N SER A 61 6.37 15.55 -2.58
CA SER A 61 6.67 16.38 -1.40
C SER A 61 7.89 17.29 -1.56
N ALA A 62 8.54 17.33 -2.74
CA ALA A 62 9.82 18.02 -2.97
C ALA A 62 9.87 19.51 -2.59
N GLY A 63 8.73 20.17 -2.45
CA GLY A 63 8.62 21.60 -2.06
C GLY A 63 8.16 21.84 -0.63
N ASP A 64 7.82 20.81 0.14
CA ASP A 64 7.29 20.91 1.50
C ASP A 64 8.12 20.02 2.45
N PRO A 65 8.93 20.62 3.34
CA PRO A 65 9.77 19.87 4.26
C PRO A 65 9.00 18.93 5.19
N LEU A 66 7.77 19.30 5.62
CA LEU A 66 6.96 18.46 6.50
C LEU A 66 6.49 17.20 5.77
N LEU A 67 5.91 17.37 4.57
CA LEU A 67 5.46 16.26 3.75
C LEU A 67 6.65 15.35 3.36
N LYS A 68 7.82 15.93 3.10
CA LYS A 68 9.04 15.18 2.82
C LYS A 68 9.45 14.32 4.02
N VAL A 69 9.45 14.87 5.23
CA VAL A 69 9.78 14.12 6.45
C VAL A 69 8.78 13.00 6.68
N GLN A 70 7.47 13.25 6.51
CA GLN A 70 6.43 12.24 6.67
C GLN A 70 6.58 11.10 5.65
N SER A 71 6.90 11.44 4.39
CA SER A 71 7.15 10.43 3.34
C SER A 71 8.39 9.59 3.65
N LEU A 72 9.49 10.22 4.08
CA LEU A 72 10.71 9.51 4.50
C LEU A 72 10.46 8.63 5.72
N SER A 73 9.72 9.10 6.73
CA SER A 73 9.35 8.31 7.92
C SER A 73 8.54 7.08 7.55
N THR A 74 7.61 7.21 6.60
CA THR A 74 6.84 6.08 6.07
C THR A 74 7.75 5.06 5.37
N ILE A 75 8.69 5.53 4.52
CA ILE A 75 9.68 4.65 3.85
C ILE A 75 10.54 3.92 4.87
N VAL A 76 11.02 4.62 5.91
CA VAL A 76 11.79 4.02 7.02
C VAL A 76 10.98 2.90 7.68
N GLY A 77 9.71 3.14 7.97
CA GLY A 77 8.82 2.13 8.55
C GLY A 77 8.68 0.89 7.66
N ILE A 78 8.50 1.08 6.35
CA ILE A 78 8.41 -0.01 5.36
C ILE A 78 9.74 -0.78 5.29
N ASP A 79 10.88 -0.09 5.24
CA ASP A 79 12.20 -0.70 5.17
C ASP A 79 12.51 -1.54 6.42
N ILE A 80 12.16 -1.06 7.62
CA ILE A 80 12.27 -1.83 8.87
C ILE A 80 11.42 -3.10 8.78
N MET A 81 10.17 -3.01 8.33
CA MET A 81 9.29 -4.17 8.19
C MET A 81 9.78 -5.16 7.14
N ALA A 82 10.42 -4.68 6.08
CA ALA A 82 11.03 -5.49 5.03
C ALA A 82 12.44 -5.99 5.38
N SER A 83 12.96 -5.71 6.59
CA SER A 83 14.32 -6.05 7.05
C SER A 83 15.43 -5.46 6.17
N ARG A 84 15.22 -4.24 5.67
CA ARG A 84 16.18 -3.43 4.91
C ARG A 84 16.81 -2.38 5.83
N ASP A 85 17.46 -2.84 6.89
CA ASP A 85 17.90 -1.99 8.01
C ASP A 85 18.89 -0.89 7.59
N VAL A 86 19.76 -1.14 6.60
CA VAL A 86 20.72 -0.15 6.07
C VAL A 86 19.99 0.98 5.35
N ASP A 87 19.08 0.64 4.45
CA ASP A 87 18.30 1.62 3.70
C ASP A 87 17.42 2.47 4.66
N ALA A 88 16.81 1.78 5.65
CA ALA A 88 16.02 2.44 6.70
C ALA A 88 16.88 3.44 7.49
N TRP A 89 18.10 3.07 7.85
CA TRP A 89 19.00 3.95 8.59
C TRP A 89 19.40 5.19 7.82
N GLU A 90 19.76 5.04 6.53
CA GLU A 90 20.12 6.17 5.68
C GLU A 90 18.96 7.17 5.52
N LYS A 91 17.75 6.64 5.28
CA LYS A 91 16.54 7.47 5.17
C LYS A 91 16.16 8.14 6.48
N ALA A 92 16.34 7.46 7.61
CA ALA A 92 16.11 8.02 8.94
C ALA A 92 17.06 9.20 9.23
N LEU A 93 18.33 9.11 8.82
CA LEU A 93 19.29 10.21 8.96
C LEU A 93 18.87 11.44 8.12
N GLU A 94 18.43 11.23 6.88
CA GLU A 94 17.92 12.31 6.02
C GLU A 94 16.70 12.98 6.64
N ALA A 95 15.72 12.19 7.09
CA ALA A 95 14.50 12.68 7.72
C ALA A 95 14.79 13.44 9.03
N GLU A 96 15.68 12.91 9.87
CA GLU A 96 16.11 13.55 11.11
C GLU A 96 16.73 14.92 10.87
N ALA A 97 17.64 15.04 9.90
CA ALA A 97 18.29 16.29 9.58
C ALA A 97 17.26 17.37 9.21
N ILE A 98 16.28 17.03 8.37
CA ILE A 98 15.21 17.95 7.96
C ILE A 98 14.30 18.30 9.14
N ALA A 99 13.89 17.30 9.94
CA ALA A 99 12.99 17.52 11.07
C ALA A 99 13.63 18.40 12.16
N ARG A 100 14.94 18.23 12.42
CA ARG A 100 15.69 19.08 13.38
C ARG A 100 15.83 20.51 12.87
N ASP A 101 16.18 20.70 11.60
CA ASP A 101 16.35 22.04 10.99
C ASP A 101 15.02 22.80 10.97
N ALA A 102 13.91 22.13 10.66
CA ALA A 102 12.58 22.72 10.59
C ALA A 102 11.85 22.79 11.94
N GLY A 103 12.36 22.14 13.00
CA GLY A 103 11.73 22.11 14.32
C GLY A 103 10.47 21.24 14.41
N PHE A 104 10.32 20.20 13.59
CA PHE A 104 9.17 19.29 13.59
C PHE A 104 9.30 18.24 14.69
N LYS A 105 8.94 18.63 15.91
CA LYS A 105 9.17 17.80 17.12
C LYS A 105 8.45 16.45 17.10
N LYS A 106 7.21 16.40 16.61
CA LYS A 106 6.41 15.18 16.53
C LYS A 106 6.99 14.18 15.53
N GLU A 107 7.32 14.65 14.34
CA GLU A 107 7.95 13.84 13.29
C GLU A 107 9.35 13.39 13.70
N LEU A 108 10.10 14.27 14.37
CA LEU A 108 11.41 13.93 14.92
C LEU A 108 11.31 12.80 15.95
N ALA A 109 10.31 12.84 16.85
CA ALA A 109 10.08 11.76 17.80
C ALA A 109 9.83 10.41 17.10
N GLU A 110 9.05 10.39 16.02
CA GLU A 110 8.77 9.18 15.24
C GLU A 110 10.03 8.62 14.57
N ILE A 111 10.86 9.50 14.00
CA ILE A 111 12.13 9.11 13.38
C ILE A 111 13.10 8.54 14.41
N LEU A 112 13.20 9.18 15.57
CA LEU A 112 14.08 8.73 16.66
C LEU A 112 13.62 7.38 17.23
N ILE A 113 12.30 7.12 17.33
CA ILE A 113 11.75 5.80 17.66
C ILE A 113 12.21 4.76 16.64
N SER A 114 12.14 5.09 15.35
CA SER A 114 12.57 4.20 14.27
C SER A 114 14.08 3.91 14.34
N LYS A 115 14.91 4.91 14.62
CA LYS A 115 16.35 4.73 14.84
C LYS A 115 16.61 3.86 16.07
N ALA A 116 15.90 4.08 17.17
CA ALA A 116 16.01 3.26 18.37
C ALA A 116 15.62 1.79 18.13
N LYS A 117 14.58 1.54 17.31
CA LYS A 117 14.22 0.19 16.84
C LYS A 117 15.36 -0.45 16.06
N LEU A 118 15.94 0.26 15.10
CA LEU A 118 17.08 -0.23 14.32
C LEU A 118 18.27 -0.58 15.22
N CYS A 119 18.57 0.24 16.23
CA CYS A 119 19.58 -0.08 17.24
C CYS A 119 19.25 -1.37 18.01
N SER A 120 17.96 -1.60 18.30
CA SER A 120 17.47 -2.78 19.02
C SER A 120 17.57 -4.07 18.17
N TYR A 121 17.43 -3.99 16.85
CA TYR A 121 17.51 -5.16 15.95
C TYR A 121 18.94 -5.50 15.53
N ALA A 122 19.85 -4.52 15.52
CA ALA A 122 21.23 -4.70 15.10
C ALA A 122 22.07 -5.51 16.10
N GLU A 123 21.50 -5.93 17.22
CA GLU A 123 22.21 -6.62 18.29
C GLU A 123 22.43 -8.10 18.01
N ILE A 124 23.63 -8.42 17.56
CA ILE A 124 24.06 -9.80 17.39
C ILE A 124 25.00 -10.23 18.53
N SER A 125 25.66 -9.29 19.19
CA SER A 125 26.56 -9.57 20.32
C SER A 125 26.65 -8.41 21.32
N PRO A 126 26.98 -8.66 22.59
CA PRO A 126 27.20 -7.61 23.60
C PRO A 126 28.29 -6.61 23.23
N GLU A 127 29.28 -7.06 22.44
CA GLU A 127 30.45 -6.26 22.05
C GLU A 127 30.13 -5.27 20.91
N THR A 128 29.03 -5.49 20.18
CA THR A 128 28.61 -4.67 19.03
C THR A 128 27.27 -3.97 19.23
N GLY A 129 26.68 -4.11 20.43
CA GLY A 129 25.37 -3.59 20.74
C GLY A 129 25.30 -2.07 20.69
N ARG A 130 24.28 -1.57 19.95
CA ARG A 130 23.96 -0.13 19.88
C ARG A 130 22.88 0.25 20.90
N ASN A 131 22.73 -0.55 21.97
CA ASN A 131 21.67 -0.36 22.95
C ASN A 131 21.73 1.00 23.65
N ASP A 132 22.91 1.47 24.02
CA ASP A 132 23.07 2.75 24.69
C ASP A 132 22.69 3.90 23.75
N GLU A 133 23.12 3.85 22.50
CA GLU A 133 22.70 4.80 21.46
C GLU A 133 21.18 4.73 21.21
N GLY A 134 20.61 3.53 21.15
CA GLY A 134 19.17 3.34 21.04
C GLY A 134 18.39 3.91 22.22
N LEU A 135 18.93 3.79 23.46
CA LEU A 135 18.35 4.39 24.66
C LEU A 135 18.36 5.92 24.59
N GLU A 136 19.44 6.53 24.09
CA GLU A 136 19.49 7.97 23.87
C GLU A 136 18.42 8.44 22.91
N TYR A 137 18.29 7.81 21.73
CA TYR A 137 17.26 8.14 20.77
C TYR A 137 15.84 7.95 21.33
N ALA A 138 15.57 6.82 21.98
CA ALA A 138 14.24 6.55 22.53
C ALA A 138 13.86 7.50 23.67
N THR A 139 14.84 7.92 24.49
CA THR A 139 14.63 8.89 25.57
C THR A 139 14.37 10.28 25.02
N GLU A 140 15.13 10.74 24.02
CA GLU A 140 14.88 11.99 23.33
C GLU A 140 13.50 11.97 22.64
N ALA A 141 13.15 10.88 21.98
CA ALA A 141 11.84 10.70 21.35
C ALA A 141 10.70 10.81 22.35
N LEU A 142 10.83 10.17 23.52
CA LEU A 142 9.83 10.26 24.59
C LEU A 142 9.63 11.71 25.06
N HIS A 143 10.72 12.43 25.31
CA HIS A 143 10.65 13.82 25.72
C HIS A 143 9.94 14.72 24.68
N LEU A 144 10.30 14.55 23.40
CA LEU A 144 9.63 15.28 22.30
C LEU A 144 8.16 14.92 22.16
N ALA A 145 7.83 13.63 22.35
CA ALA A 145 6.45 13.16 22.32
C ALA A 145 5.62 13.66 23.53
N GLU A 146 6.24 13.84 24.68
CA GLU A 146 5.61 14.47 25.86
C GLU A 146 5.36 15.96 25.61
N GLU A 147 6.34 16.69 25.04
CA GLU A 147 6.19 18.10 24.70
C GLU A 147 5.10 18.38 23.65
N THR A 148 4.79 17.40 22.80
CA THR A 148 3.81 17.51 21.70
C THR A 148 2.48 16.82 21.99
N ASP A 149 2.29 16.27 23.19
CA ASP A 149 1.13 15.44 23.56
C ASP A 149 0.89 14.26 22.58
N ALA A 150 1.96 13.76 21.95
CA ALA A 150 1.90 12.70 20.97
C ALA A 150 1.86 11.31 21.67
N VAL A 151 0.71 10.92 22.18
CA VAL A 151 0.51 9.75 23.06
C VAL A 151 0.95 8.43 22.41
N GLU A 152 0.74 8.25 21.11
CA GLU A 152 1.19 7.05 20.41
C GLU A 152 2.70 6.92 20.44
N GLN A 153 3.42 8.02 20.16
CA GLN A 153 4.88 8.06 20.20
C GLN A 153 5.39 7.89 21.63
N GLN A 154 4.72 8.46 22.64
CA GLN A 154 5.07 8.25 24.05
C GLN A 154 5.01 6.77 24.43
N SER A 155 3.89 6.10 24.12
CA SER A 155 3.71 4.68 24.40
C SER A 155 4.75 3.82 23.66
N GLU A 156 4.99 4.11 22.39
CA GLU A 156 5.93 3.38 21.56
C GLU A 156 7.37 3.56 22.03
N ALA A 157 7.77 4.78 22.38
CA ALA A 157 9.08 5.07 22.97
C ALA A 157 9.30 4.29 24.27
N CYS A 158 8.29 4.26 25.15
CA CYS A 158 8.37 3.47 26.39
C CYS A 158 8.60 1.98 26.11
N TYR A 159 7.89 1.39 25.12
CA TYR A 159 8.11 0.00 24.75
C TYR A 159 9.50 -0.25 24.18
N ILE A 160 10.03 0.66 23.37
CA ILE A 160 11.37 0.54 22.80
C ILE A 160 12.43 0.66 23.88
N ILE A 161 12.29 1.60 24.82
CA ILE A 161 13.19 1.70 25.98
C ILE A 161 13.19 0.38 26.77
N GLY A 162 12.00 -0.16 27.08
CA GLY A 162 11.88 -1.45 27.74
C GLY A 162 12.56 -2.59 26.96
N SER A 163 12.38 -2.63 25.64
CA SER A 163 13.03 -3.61 24.77
C SER A 163 14.56 -3.50 24.76
N LEU A 164 15.09 -2.28 24.75
CA LEU A 164 16.53 -2.02 24.79
C LEU A 164 17.13 -2.47 26.13
N TYR A 165 16.43 -2.27 27.26
CA TYR A 165 16.85 -2.83 28.54
C TYR A 165 16.80 -4.36 28.56
N ILE A 166 15.78 -4.99 27.95
CA ILE A 166 15.74 -6.44 27.75
C ILE A 166 16.97 -6.91 26.96
N ASN A 167 17.30 -6.23 25.87
CA ASN A 167 18.48 -6.56 25.07
C ASN A 167 19.77 -6.37 25.86
N LYS A 168 19.92 -5.29 26.62
CA LYS A 168 21.07 -5.01 27.44
C LYS A 168 21.33 -6.12 28.47
N ASN A 169 20.27 -6.75 28.95
CA ASN A 169 20.36 -7.85 29.94
C ASN A 169 20.43 -9.25 29.29
N ARG A 170 20.40 -9.33 27.94
CA ARG A 170 20.30 -10.60 27.20
C ARG A 170 21.43 -11.58 27.44
N TRP A 171 22.62 -11.06 27.67
CA TRP A 171 23.85 -11.86 27.86
C TRP A 171 24.34 -11.90 29.30
N SER A 172 23.59 -11.29 30.21
CA SER A 172 23.92 -11.34 31.65
C SER A 172 23.56 -12.71 32.22
N ASP A 173 24.53 -13.37 32.87
CA ASP A 173 24.31 -14.63 33.57
C ASP A 173 24.97 -14.53 34.96
N PRO A 174 24.19 -14.39 36.04
CA PRO A 174 22.72 -14.29 36.07
C PRO A 174 22.17 -12.98 35.51
N VAL A 175 20.90 -12.99 35.17
CA VAL A 175 20.12 -11.79 34.74
C VAL A 175 20.29 -10.70 35.79
N ASP A 176 20.67 -9.49 35.38
CA ASP A 176 20.75 -8.33 36.26
C ASP A 176 19.35 -7.91 36.73
N PRO A 177 19.06 -7.99 38.05
CA PRO A 177 17.70 -7.74 38.54
C PRO A 177 17.26 -6.28 38.42
N ASP A 178 18.19 -5.32 38.46
CA ASP A 178 17.87 -3.90 38.36
C ASP A 178 17.53 -3.52 36.92
N ILE A 179 18.31 -4.01 35.95
CA ILE A 179 18.02 -3.86 34.52
C ILE A 179 16.70 -4.54 34.19
N TYR A 180 16.47 -5.76 34.71
CA TYR A 180 15.24 -6.50 34.50
C TYR A 180 14.00 -5.73 35.01
N ARG A 181 14.07 -5.19 36.23
CA ARG A 181 13.01 -4.38 36.83
C ARG A 181 12.76 -3.12 35.99
N THR A 182 13.80 -2.38 35.63
CA THR A 182 13.71 -1.16 34.83
C THR A 182 13.03 -1.42 33.49
N ALA A 183 13.36 -2.53 32.80
CA ALA A 183 12.68 -2.94 31.59
C ALA A 183 11.17 -3.11 31.82
N GLY A 184 10.79 -3.81 32.93
CA GLY A 184 9.39 -4.01 33.29
C GLY A 184 8.63 -2.70 33.51
N GLU A 185 9.22 -1.77 34.25
CA GLU A 185 8.63 -0.44 34.55
C GLU A 185 8.34 0.37 33.27
N TRP A 186 9.26 0.33 32.28
CA TRP A 186 9.03 0.98 31.01
C TRP A 186 7.94 0.31 30.17
N LEU A 187 7.88 -1.02 30.18
CA LEU A 187 6.79 -1.75 29.53
C LEU A 187 5.44 -1.43 30.18
N ASP A 188 5.38 -1.27 31.52
CA ASP A 188 4.17 -0.89 32.23
C ASP A 188 3.70 0.52 31.85
N LYS A 189 4.62 1.49 31.74
CA LYS A 189 4.29 2.84 31.26
C LYS A 189 3.71 2.83 29.85
N GLY A 190 4.37 2.13 28.91
CA GLY A 190 3.89 2.01 27.54
C GLY A 190 2.50 1.35 27.48
N GLN A 191 2.27 0.29 28.25
CA GLN A 191 0.99 -0.39 28.33
C GLN A 191 -0.10 0.51 28.92
N ALA A 192 0.18 1.24 29.99
CA ALA A 192 -0.78 2.15 30.61
C ALA A 192 -1.25 3.23 29.64
N LEU A 193 -0.35 3.79 28.84
CA LEU A 193 -0.71 4.75 27.78
C LEU A 193 -1.58 4.09 26.70
N ALA A 194 -1.16 2.92 26.19
CA ALA A 194 -1.91 2.19 25.17
C ALA A 194 -3.32 1.80 25.64
N ASP A 195 -3.48 1.46 26.91
CA ASP A 195 -4.78 1.09 27.51
C ASP A 195 -5.66 2.32 27.75
N THR A 196 -5.10 3.39 28.30
CA THR A 196 -5.83 4.63 28.60
C THR A 196 -6.43 5.25 27.35
N TYR A 197 -5.69 5.24 26.25
CA TYR A 197 -6.11 5.85 24.98
C TYR A 197 -6.67 4.84 23.96
N ASP A 198 -6.87 3.60 24.37
CA ASP A 198 -7.45 2.49 23.56
C ASP A 198 -6.78 2.31 22.19
N ILE A 199 -5.43 2.19 22.18
CA ILE A 199 -4.64 2.06 20.94
C ILE A 199 -4.35 0.58 20.65
N PRO A 200 -5.14 -0.11 19.78
CA PRO A 200 -5.07 -1.56 19.60
C PRO A 200 -3.69 -2.05 19.09
N ARG A 201 -3.07 -1.30 18.19
CA ARG A 201 -1.72 -1.61 17.66
C ARG A 201 -0.68 -1.70 18.78
N LEU A 202 -0.69 -0.71 19.67
CA LEU A 202 0.28 -0.64 20.78
C LEU A 202 -0.01 -1.67 21.88
N LYS A 203 -1.28 -1.99 22.14
CA LYS A 203 -1.66 -3.10 23.02
C LYS A 203 -1.09 -4.43 22.54
N ARG A 204 -1.18 -4.72 21.24
CA ARG A 204 -0.54 -5.91 20.65
C ARG A 204 0.97 -5.90 20.77
N ASN A 205 1.61 -4.75 20.49
CA ASN A 205 3.05 -4.61 20.65
C ASN A 205 3.50 -4.88 22.10
N GLY A 206 2.74 -4.38 23.08
CA GLY A 206 2.95 -4.65 24.50
C GLY A 206 3.01 -6.14 24.84
N ILE A 207 2.15 -6.95 24.26
CA ILE A 207 2.15 -8.41 24.41
C ILE A 207 3.49 -9.01 23.97
N LEU A 208 4.01 -8.58 22.82
CA LEU A 208 5.27 -9.09 22.27
C LEU A 208 6.47 -8.73 23.18
N PHE A 209 6.56 -7.48 23.61
CA PHE A 209 7.65 -7.03 24.49
C PHE A 209 7.56 -7.67 25.87
N ARG A 210 6.35 -7.77 26.42
CA ARG A 210 6.13 -8.41 27.72
C ARG A 210 6.46 -9.90 27.69
N SER A 211 6.17 -10.59 26.61
CA SER A 211 6.58 -11.99 26.42
C SER A 211 8.10 -12.18 26.48
N ARG A 212 8.86 -11.29 25.81
CA ARG A 212 10.35 -11.32 25.86
C ARG A 212 10.87 -11.06 27.27
N TRP A 213 10.25 -10.11 27.98
CA TRP A 213 10.63 -9.76 29.34
C TRP A 213 10.41 -10.93 30.31
N PHE A 214 9.25 -11.57 30.30
CA PHE A 214 9.00 -12.76 31.13
C PHE A 214 9.94 -13.91 30.79
N GLN A 215 10.20 -14.13 29.50
CA GLN A 215 11.12 -15.17 29.04
C GLN A 215 12.54 -14.98 29.60
N GLN A 216 13.01 -13.73 29.67
CA GLN A 216 14.33 -13.42 30.21
C GLN A 216 14.43 -13.70 31.72
N GLY A 217 13.35 -13.43 32.46
CA GLY A 217 13.27 -13.68 33.89
C GLY A 217 12.88 -15.12 34.27
N ASP A 218 12.68 -16.02 33.29
CA ASP A 218 12.16 -17.39 33.49
C ASP A 218 10.86 -17.45 34.31
N ARG A 219 10.05 -16.38 34.23
CA ARG A 219 8.79 -16.19 34.99
C ARG A 219 7.59 -16.73 34.25
N ASN A 220 7.63 -18.02 33.88
CA ASN A 220 6.65 -18.62 32.98
C ASN A 220 5.23 -18.62 33.56
N GLU A 221 5.06 -18.92 34.87
CA GLU A 221 3.75 -18.95 35.52
C GLU A 221 3.12 -17.56 35.65
N GLU A 222 3.92 -16.55 35.95
CA GLU A 222 3.45 -15.17 35.99
C GLU A 222 3.11 -14.66 34.58
N ALA A 223 3.84 -15.08 33.57
CA ALA A 223 3.54 -14.80 32.17
C ALA A 223 2.16 -15.40 31.78
N ILE A 224 1.91 -16.65 32.18
CA ILE A 224 0.61 -17.30 31.94
C ILE A 224 -0.50 -16.49 32.58
N ALA A 225 -0.40 -16.18 33.89
CA ALA A 225 -1.42 -15.42 34.59
C ALA A 225 -1.66 -14.02 33.97
N TYR A 226 -0.57 -13.36 33.54
CA TYR A 226 -0.67 -12.08 32.85
C TYR A 226 -1.43 -12.19 31.53
N PHE A 227 -1.06 -13.15 30.66
CA PHE A 227 -1.66 -13.29 29.34
C PHE A 227 -3.10 -13.81 29.41
N GLU A 228 -3.43 -14.71 30.32
CA GLU A 228 -4.81 -15.12 30.58
C GLU A 228 -5.68 -13.92 31.01
N LYS A 229 -5.16 -13.03 31.87
CA LYS A 229 -5.84 -11.80 32.25
C LYS A 229 -6.04 -10.84 31.08
N VAL A 230 -5.02 -10.62 30.25
CA VAL A 230 -5.13 -9.79 29.05
C VAL A 230 -6.17 -10.39 28.10
N PHE A 231 -6.15 -11.69 27.89
CA PHE A 231 -7.09 -12.43 27.07
C PHE A 231 -8.54 -12.19 27.49
N ALA A 232 -8.82 -12.22 28.78
CA ALA A 232 -10.16 -11.98 29.32
C ALA A 232 -10.70 -10.56 29.06
N THR A 233 -9.83 -9.61 28.67
CA THR A 233 -10.20 -8.22 28.35
C THR A 233 -10.40 -7.97 26.86
N LEU A 234 -10.05 -8.93 25.98
CA LEU A 234 -10.14 -8.75 24.55
C LEU A 234 -11.60 -8.74 24.06
N LYS A 235 -11.83 -7.97 23.00
CA LYS A 235 -13.08 -8.07 22.23
C LYS A 235 -13.11 -9.38 21.46
N GLU A 236 -14.28 -10.02 21.40
CA GLU A 236 -14.46 -11.30 20.68
C GLU A 236 -14.02 -11.25 19.21
N SER A 237 -14.11 -10.07 18.58
CA SER A 237 -13.72 -9.85 17.18
C SER A 237 -12.23 -9.55 16.98
N ASP A 238 -11.42 -9.40 18.01
CA ASP A 238 -9.98 -9.13 17.89
C ASP A 238 -9.18 -10.43 17.71
N TYR A 239 -9.46 -11.13 16.62
CA TYR A 239 -8.85 -12.43 16.31
C TYR A 239 -7.32 -12.35 16.20
N LEU A 240 -6.76 -11.24 15.70
CA LEU A 240 -5.32 -11.09 15.54
C LEU A 240 -4.59 -11.02 16.89
N THR A 241 -5.11 -10.21 17.81
CA THR A 241 -4.52 -10.12 19.16
C THR A 241 -4.72 -11.41 19.94
N ALA A 242 -5.90 -12.02 19.84
CA ALA A 242 -6.20 -13.28 20.50
C ALA A 242 -5.29 -14.40 19.99
N SER A 243 -5.09 -14.54 18.67
CA SER A 243 -4.18 -15.56 18.13
C SER A 243 -2.72 -15.34 18.54
N ALA A 244 -2.29 -14.07 18.64
CA ALA A 244 -0.93 -13.78 19.14
C ALA A 244 -0.76 -14.19 20.60
N LEU A 245 -1.80 -14.06 21.43
CA LEU A 245 -1.79 -14.53 22.82
C LEU A 245 -1.80 -16.07 22.89
N ASP A 246 -2.60 -16.73 22.08
CA ASP A 246 -2.64 -18.20 22.04
C ASP A 246 -1.25 -18.75 21.67
N ASP A 247 -0.55 -18.21 20.67
CA ASP A 247 0.82 -18.63 20.34
C ASP A 247 1.76 -18.51 21.53
N ARG A 248 1.61 -17.44 22.35
CA ARG A 248 2.44 -17.26 23.54
C ARG A 248 2.07 -18.25 24.65
N LEU A 249 0.77 -18.45 24.87
CA LEU A 249 0.27 -19.40 25.85
C LEU A 249 0.64 -20.85 25.50
N VAL A 250 0.56 -21.26 24.24
CA VAL A 250 1.05 -22.58 23.77
C VAL A 250 2.50 -22.82 24.20
N ARG A 251 3.37 -21.84 23.95
CA ARG A 251 4.81 -21.96 24.33
C ARG A 251 5.01 -22.02 25.83
N LEU A 252 4.27 -21.22 26.60
CA LEU A 252 4.37 -21.16 28.05
C LEU A 252 3.82 -22.44 28.71
N TYR A 253 2.64 -22.90 28.28
CA TYR A 253 2.08 -24.16 28.77
C TYR A 253 2.95 -25.37 28.46
N THR A 254 3.55 -25.37 27.26
CA THR A 254 4.52 -26.42 26.88
C THR A 254 5.75 -26.42 27.80
N ARG A 255 6.30 -25.22 28.09
CA ARG A 255 7.46 -25.10 29.00
C ARG A 255 7.17 -25.49 30.44
N THR A 256 5.94 -25.22 30.89
CA THR A 256 5.50 -25.57 32.26
C THR A 256 4.90 -26.96 32.38
N GLY A 257 4.93 -27.78 31.30
CA GLY A 257 4.41 -29.14 31.29
C GLY A 257 2.91 -29.27 31.26
N GLN A 258 2.16 -28.17 31.03
CA GLN A 258 0.69 -28.14 30.95
C GLN A 258 0.24 -28.48 29.54
N TYR A 259 0.54 -29.69 29.05
CA TYR A 259 0.38 -30.08 27.63
C TYR A 259 -1.07 -30.06 27.15
N GLU A 260 -2.04 -30.40 28.01
CA GLU A 260 -3.46 -30.34 27.66
C GLU A 260 -3.89 -28.91 27.34
N LYS A 261 -3.57 -27.95 28.20
CA LYS A 261 -3.81 -26.53 27.95
C LYS A 261 -3.04 -26.01 26.73
N ALA A 262 -1.85 -26.53 26.47
CA ALA A 262 -1.07 -26.15 25.29
C ALA A 262 -1.77 -26.60 24.02
N LEU A 263 -2.38 -27.78 24.01
CA LEU A 263 -3.15 -28.30 22.87
C LEU A 263 -4.43 -27.45 22.63
N ASP A 264 -5.19 -27.19 23.69
CA ASP A 264 -6.40 -26.35 23.60
C ASP A 264 -6.07 -24.95 23.07
N ALA A 265 -5.02 -24.30 23.58
CA ALA A 265 -4.58 -23.01 23.10
C ALA A 265 -4.06 -23.06 21.66
N HIS A 266 -3.49 -24.19 21.21
CA HIS A 266 -3.07 -24.37 19.83
C HIS A 266 -4.28 -24.48 18.88
N ASP A 267 -5.29 -25.25 19.25
CA ASP A 267 -6.51 -25.37 18.47
C ASP A 267 -7.24 -24.03 18.36
N ASP A 268 -7.31 -23.30 19.46
CA ASP A 268 -7.82 -21.93 19.50
C ASP A 268 -7.03 -20.98 18.60
N TYR A 269 -5.69 -21.05 18.63
CA TYR A 269 -4.82 -20.31 17.73
C TYR A 269 -5.17 -20.56 16.26
N VAL A 270 -5.26 -21.83 15.86
CA VAL A 270 -5.58 -22.22 14.48
C VAL A 270 -6.95 -21.68 14.09
N PHE A 271 -7.96 -21.85 14.93
CA PHE A 271 -9.31 -21.36 14.68
C PHE A 271 -9.35 -19.82 14.52
N ARG A 272 -8.72 -19.08 15.44
CA ARG A 272 -8.69 -17.61 15.39
C ARG A 272 -7.89 -17.08 14.21
N MET A 273 -6.79 -17.72 13.90
CA MET A 273 -5.99 -17.36 12.73
C MET A 273 -6.77 -17.57 11.42
N GLN A 274 -7.53 -18.67 11.30
CA GLN A 274 -8.41 -18.87 10.14
C GLN A 274 -9.48 -17.78 10.05
N LYS A 275 -10.11 -17.41 11.18
CA LYS A 275 -11.09 -16.32 11.23
C LYS A 275 -10.50 -14.98 10.84
N TYR A 276 -9.30 -14.66 11.32
CA TYR A 276 -8.58 -13.46 10.95
C TYR A 276 -8.27 -13.42 9.44
N LEU A 277 -7.77 -14.52 8.88
CA LEU A 277 -7.47 -14.60 7.45
C LEU A 277 -8.73 -14.48 6.60
N GLN A 278 -9.84 -15.09 7.03
CA GLN A 278 -11.12 -14.95 6.36
C GLN A 278 -11.60 -13.49 6.37
N GLN A 279 -11.55 -12.83 7.53
CA GLN A 279 -11.91 -11.42 7.65
C GLN A 279 -11.04 -10.54 6.73
N LYS A 280 -9.74 -10.81 6.67
CA LYS A 280 -8.81 -10.09 5.77
C LYS A 280 -9.12 -10.31 4.30
N GLN A 281 -9.49 -11.51 3.92
CA GLN A 281 -9.93 -11.81 2.55
C GLN A 281 -11.20 -11.03 2.21
N ASP A 282 -12.19 -11.02 3.10
CA ASP A 282 -13.44 -10.29 2.90
C ASP A 282 -13.20 -8.78 2.81
N GLU A 283 -12.36 -8.20 3.67
CA GLU A 283 -11.93 -6.80 3.59
C GLU A 283 -11.25 -6.48 2.25
N THR A 284 -10.30 -7.33 1.81
CA THR A 284 -9.59 -7.16 0.54
C THR A 284 -10.54 -7.24 -0.67
N LEU A 285 -11.48 -8.18 -0.66
CA LEU A 285 -12.49 -8.28 -1.70
C LEU A 285 -13.40 -7.04 -1.75
N GLN A 286 -13.80 -6.53 -0.60
CA GLN A 286 -14.62 -5.33 -0.49
C GLN A 286 -13.85 -4.09 -0.99
N GLU A 287 -12.57 -3.96 -0.65
CA GLU A 287 -11.71 -2.91 -1.18
C GLU A 287 -11.53 -3.00 -2.69
N MET A 288 -11.28 -4.19 -3.23
CA MET A 288 -11.20 -4.41 -4.69
C MET A 288 -12.50 -4.02 -5.39
N GLN A 289 -13.65 -4.38 -4.83
CA GLN A 289 -14.95 -3.99 -5.37
C GLN A 289 -15.12 -2.47 -5.35
N THR A 290 -14.76 -1.82 -4.25
CA THR A 290 -14.84 -0.36 -4.11
C THR A 290 -13.90 0.34 -5.10
N ARG A 291 -12.65 -0.11 -5.22
CA ARG A 291 -11.68 0.41 -6.22
C ARG A 291 -12.19 0.23 -7.64
N PHE A 292 -12.77 -0.93 -7.94
CA PHE A 292 -13.35 -1.20 -9.26
C PHE A 292 -14.53 -0.25 -9.57
N GLU A 293 -15.45 -0.05 -8.60
CA GLU A 293 -16.57 0.89 -8.77
C GLU A 293 -16.11 2.33 -8.97
N VAL A 294 -15.05 2.76 -8.24
CA VAL A 294 -14.43 4.08 -8.41
C VAL A 294 -13.85 4.22 -9.80
N GLN A 295 -13.06 3.24 -10.26
CA GLN A 295 -12.49 3.24 -11.61
C GLN A 295 -13.57 3.22 -12.71
N GLU A 296 -14.66 2.51 -12.50
CA GLU A 296 -15.78 2.50 -13.45
C GLU A 296 -16.45 3.87 -13.53
N LYS A 297 -16.65 4.52 -12.39
CA LYS A 297 -17.18 5.90 -12.33
C LYS A 297 -16.22 6.90 -12.97
N GLU A 298 -14.93 6.80 -12.72
CA GLU A 298 -13.91 7.66 -13.37
C GLU A 298 -13.90 7.47 -14.88
N ARG A 299 -13.88 6.23 -15.36
CA ARG A 299 -13.99 5.92 -16.80
C ARG A 299 -15.31 6.38 -17.42
N ALA A 300 -16.39 6.38 -16.64
CA ALA A 300 -17.68 6.91 -17.08
C ALA A 300 -17.66 8.45 -17.18
N LEU A 301 -17.04 9.12 -16.21
CA LEU A 301 -16.83 10.57 -16.20
C LEU A 301 -15.91 11.02 -17.35
N GLU A 302 -14.80 10.32 -17.58
CA GLU A 302 -13.92 10.58 -18.72
C GLU A 302 -14.66 10.41 -20.06
N ARG A 303 -15.39 9.32 -20.21
CA ARG A 303 -16.24 9.11 -21.39
C ARG A 303 -17.28 10.22 -21.54
N GLY A 304 -17.84 10.72 -20.44
CA GLY A 304 -18.73 11.89 -20.42
C GLY A 304 -18.02 13.16 -20.88
N ARG A 305 -16.81 13.44 -20.38
CA ARG A 305 -15.98 14.58 -20.79
C ARG A 305 -15.60 14.51 -22.28
N TYR A 306 -15.19 13.36 -22.77
CA TYR A 306 -14.92 13.18 -24.20
C TYR A 306 -16.17 13.37 -25.07
N ARG A 307 -17.34 12.89 -24.62
CA ARG A 307 -18.62 13.14 -25.31
C ARG A 307 -18.95 14.62 -25.38
N THR A 308 -18.83 15.37 -24.29
CA THR A 308 -19.08 16.80 -24.27
C THR A 308 -18.10 17.58 -25.14
N LEU A 309 -16.82 17.19 -25.14
CA LEU A 309 -15.79 17.77 -26.02
C LEU A 309 -16.09 17.51 -27.49
N ILE A 310 -16.48 16.30 -27.87
CA ILE A 310 -16.86 15.95 -29.24
C ILE A 310 -18.11 16.73 -29.67
N LEU A 311 -19.11 16.87 -28.79
CA LEU A 311 -20.31 17.66 -29.07
C LEU A 311 -20.00 19.15 -29.24
N LEU A 312 -19.13 19.71 -28.41
CA LEU A 312 -18.69 21.10 -28.54
C LEU A 312 -17.87 21.32 -29.81
N LEU A 313 -17.00 20.38 -30.19
CA LEU A 313 -16.28 20.44 -31.46
C LEU A 313 -17.22 20.34 -32.68
N ALA A 314 -18.20 19.46 -32.60
CA ALA A 314 -19.22 19.32 -33.64
C ALA A 314 -20.10 20.59 -33.77
N LEU A 315 -20.47 21.21 -32.64
CA LEU A 315 -21.19 22.49 -32.62
C LEU A 315 -20.35 23.63 -33.20
N LEU A 316 -19.04 23.66 -32.89
CA LEU A 316 -18.10 24.66 -33.38
C LEU A 316 -17.89 24.50 -34.90
N LEU A 317 -17.80 23.28 -35.40
CA LEU A 317 -17.72 22.95 -36.80
C LEU A 317 -19.05 23.32 -37.53
N ALA A 318 -20.18 23.04 -36.90
CA ALA A 318 -21.49 23.44 -37.45
C ALA A 318 -21.65 24.97 -37.49
N ALA A 319 -21.21 25.68 -36.44
CA ALA A 319 -21.24 27.14 -36.38
C ALA A 319 -20.32 27.79 -37.42
N THR A 320 -19.10 27.23 -37.63
CA THR A 320 -18.19 27.70 -38.69
C THR A 320 -18.74 27.39 -40.10
N ALA A 321 -19.36 26.23 -40.29
CA ALA A 321 -20.01 25.87 -41.54
C ALA A 321 -21.21 26.83 -41.85
N ILE A 322 -22.03 27.12 -40.83
CA ILE A 322 -23.15 28.09 -40.94
C ILE A 322 -22.59 29.49 -41.23
N GLY A 323 -21.52 29.92 -40.55
CA GLY A 323 -20.88 31.22 -40.78
C GLY A 323 -20.30 31.34 -42.21
N LEU A 324 -19.76 30.25 -42.76
CA LEU A 324 -19.26 30.18 -44.13
C LEU A 324 -20.44 30.22 -45.15
N LEU A 325 -21.52 29.50 -44.84
CA LEU A 325 -22.73 29.51 -45.69
C LEU A 325 -23.40 30.90 -45.73
N VAL A 326 -23.49 31.58 -44.58
CA VAL A 326 -24.00 32.95 -44.51
C VAL A 326 -23.11 33.93 -45.30
N ARG A 327 -21.79 33.80 -45.23
CA ARG A 327 -20.84 34.60 -46.02
C ARG A 327 -20.95 34.31 -47.51
N GLN A 328 -21.17 33.04 -47.89
CA GLN A 328 -21.40 32.69 -49.29
C GLN A 328 -22.77 33.20 -49.82
N ALA A 329 -23.82 33.08 -49.00
CA ALA A 329 -25.14 33.65 -49.34
C ALA A 329 -25.12 35.18 -49.49
N GLN A 330 -24.38 35.88 -48.61
CA GLN A 330 -24.19 37.33 -48.71
C GLN A 330 -23.35 37.74 -49.96
N LYS A 331 -22.35 36.91 -50.34
CA LYS A 331 -21.57 37.13 -51.58
C LYS A 331 -22.36 36.85 -52.84
N ALA A 332 -23.23 35.82 -52.84
CA ALA A 332 -24.13 35.49 -53.93
C ALA A 332 -25.26 36.56 -54.10
N HIS A 333 -25.78 37.08 -52.98
CA HIS A 333 -26.78 38.18 -53.03
C HIS A 333 -26.23 39.50 -53.60
N ARG A 334 -24.92 39.69 -53.49
CA ARG A 334 -24.20 40.83 -54.08
C ARG A 334 -23.87 40.67 -55.57
N ARG A 335 -23.98 39.46 -56.09
CA ARG A 335 -23.77 39.15 -57.53
C ARG A 335 -25.06 38.54 -58.12
N ASN A 336 -25.96 39.37 -58.49
CA ASN A 336 -27.37 39.10 -58.93
C ASN A 336 -27.49 38.33 -60.25
N THR A 337 -26.60 37.35 -60.58
CA THR A 337 -26.71 36.66 -61.90
C THR A 337 -26.37 35.15 -61.86
N GLU A 338 -26.28 34.43 -60.73
CA GLU A 338 -25.94 32.99 -60.76
C GLU A 338 -26.82 32.09 -59.86
N LEU A 339 -28.10 32.24 -59.89
CA LEU A 339 -29.08 31.44 -59.12
C LEU A 339 -29.23 29.96 -59.58
N GLN A 340 -28.60 29.57 -60.67
CA GLN A 340 -28.75 28.21 -61.19
C GLN A 340 -27.61 27.20 -60.82
N ARG A 341 -26.51 27.63 -60.18
CA ARG A 341 -25.41 26.72 -59.81
C ARG A 341 -25.42 26.22 -58.34
N ILE A 342 -26.38 26.65 -57.56
CA ILE A 342 -26.42 26.38 -56.11
C ILE A 342 -26.95 24.99 -55.78
N SER A 343 -27.66 24.32 -56.70
CA SER A 343 -28.22 22.99 -56.42
C SER A 343 -27.18 21.88 -56.38
N ASP A 344 -26.14 21.99 -57.26
CA ASP A 344 -25.13 20.92 -57.40
C ASP A 344 -24.03 20.93 -56.31
N SER A 345 -23.82 22.09 -55.64
CA SER A 345 -22.81 22.17 -54.56
C SER A 345 -23.31 21.67 -53.21
N LYS A 346 -24.62 21.58 -53.03
CA LYS A 346 -25.24 21.13 -51.78
C LYS A 346 -25.08 19.62 -51.57
N GLU A 347 -25.13 18.86 -52.63
CA GLU A 347 -24.96 17.40 -52.61
C GLU A 347 -23.50 16.98 -52.31
N GLN A 348 -22.51 17.70 -52.87
CA GLN A 348 -21.11 17.42 -52.64
C GLN A 348 -20.65 17.67 -51.20
N ILE A 349 -21.20 18.67 -50.49
CA ILE A 349 -20.85 18.97 -49.10
C ILE A 349 -21.39 17.90 -48.16
N ILE A 350 -22.56 17.35 -48.42
CA ILE A 350 -23.14 16.28 -47.63
C ILE A 350 -22.34 14.97 -47.81
N GLU A 351 -21.85 14.73 -49.03
CA GLU A 351 -21.05 13.55 -49.36
C GLU A 351 -19.64 13.61 -48.72
N ILE A 352 -19.01 14.78 -48.68
CA ILE A 352 -17.69 14.99 -48.03
C ILE A 352 -17.83 14.88 -46.52
N LEU A 353 -18.84 15.49 -45.89
CA LEU A 353 -19.09 15.39 -44.45
C LEU A 353 -19.43 13.96 -44.01
N SER A 354 -20.13 13.20 -44.87
CA SER A 354 -20.42 11.79 -44.59
C SER A 354 -19.20 10.88 -44.72
N LYS A 355 -18.18 11.28 -45.48
CA LYS A 355 -16.97 10.50 -45.75
C LYS A 355 -15.86 10.72 -44.70
N ASP A 356 -15.71 11.96 -44.23
CA ASP A 356 -14.68 12.30 -43.23
C ASP A 356 -15.05 11.95 -41.78
N LEU A 357 -16.35 11.75 -41.50
CA LEU A 357 -16.81 11.26 -40.19
C LEU A 357 -16.85 9.72 -40.07
N LYS A 358 -16.45 9.00 -41.10
CA LYS A 358 -16.62 7.53 -41.19
C LYS A 358 -15.45 6.68 -40.69
N ASN A 359 -14.31 7.26 -40.28
CA ASN A 359 -13.16 6.54 -39.73
C ASN A 359 -12.51 7.37 -38.60
N PRO A 360 -12.26 6.94 -37.41
CA PRO A 360 -11.86 5.68 -36.80
C PRO A 360 -12.74 5.23 -35.63
N THR A 361 -13.93 5.75 -35.47
CA THR A 361 -14.85 5.39 -34.37
C THR A 361 -15.95 4.42 -34.82
N GLY A 362 -15.74 3.74 -35.97
CA GLY A 362 -16.75 3.02 -36.72
C GLY A 362 -17.47 1.90 -35.97
N ASP A 363 -16.83 1.19 -35.05
CA ASP A 363 -17.50 0.11 -34.31
C ASP A 363 -18.28 0.62 -33.10
N PHE A 364 -17.81 1.69 -32.47
CA PHE A 364 -18.46 2.27 -31.29
C PHE A 364 -19.65 3.13 -31.70
N ALA A 365 -19.49 3.96 -32.74
CA ALA A 365 -20.58 4.73 -33.34
C ALA A 365 -21.66 3.82 -33.94
N LYS A 366 -21.29 2.72 -34.59
CA LYS A 366 -22.23 1.73 -35.14
C LYS A 366 -23.08 1.04 -34.08
N ARG A 367 -22.53 0.79 -32.87
CA ARG A 367 -23.28 0.25 -31.74
C ARG A 367 -24.26 1.29 -31.15
N ILE A 368 -23.86 2.57 -31.11
CA ILE A 368 -24.73 3.67 -30.71
C ILE A 368 -25.76 3.99 -31.77
N GLU A 369 -25.39 3.97 -33.06
CA GLU A 369 -26.31 4.18 -34.18
C GLU A 369 -27.36 3.06 -34.29
N THR A 370 -26.99 1.79 -34.11
CA THR A 370 -27.92 0.67 -34.01
C THR A 370 -28.86 0.79 -32.81
N LEU A 371 -28.38 1.32 -31.68
CA LEU A 371 -29.22 1.64 -30.53
C LEU A 371 -30.12 2.86 -30.81
N SER A 372 -29.54 3.92 -31.34
CA SER A 372 -30.27 5.17 -31.66
C SER A 372 -31.29 4.97 -32.77
N ALA A 373 -30.96 4.22 -33.83
CA ALA A 373 -31.89 3.90 -34.94
C ALA A 373 -32.98 2.92 -34.52
N SER A 374 -32.70 2.04 -33.52
CA SER A 374 -33.71 1.13 -33.00
C SER A 374 -34.63 1.76 -31.94
N VAL A 375 -34.20 2.82 -31.26
CA VAL A 375 -34.96 3.52 -30.20
C VAL A 375 -36.24 4.17 -30.74
N THR A 376 -36.25 4.64 -31.99
CA THR A 376 -37.43 5.27 -32.60
C THR A 376 -38.45 4.26 -33.12
N SER A 377 -38.10 2.98 -33.25
CA SER A 377 -38.98 1.93 -33.80
C SER A 377 -39.32 0.82 -32.80
N LEU A 378 -38.76 0.84 -31.62
CA LEU A 378 -38.96 -0.16 -30.55
C LEU A 378 -39.91 0.38 -29.48
N SER A 379 -40.76 -0.51 -28.96
CA SER A 379 -41.62 -0.18 -27.82
C SER A 379 -40.75 0.08 -26.55
N PRO A 380 -41.25 0.86 -25.58
CA PRO A 380 -40.52 1.11 -24.31
C PRO A 380 -40.10 -0.16 -23.57
N GLU A 381 -40.84 -1.27 -23.76
CA GLU A 381 -40.55 -2.58 -23.18
C GLU A 381 -39.36 -3.29 -23.86
N GLU A 382 -39.23 -3.16 -25.17
CA GLU A 382 -38.12 -3.73 -25.94
C GLU A 382 -36.81 -2.97 -25.71
N ILE A 383 -36.88 -1.65 -25.54
CA ILE A 383 -35.73 -0.81 -25.16
C ILE A 383 -35.22 -1.23 -23.76
N ARG A 384 -36.16 -1.40 -22.83
CA ARG A 384 -35.84 -1.86 -21.48
C ARG A 384 -35.21 -3.24 -21.50
N LYS A 385 -35.74 -4.19 -22.25
CA LYS A 385 -35.21 -5.55 -22.38
C LYS A 385 -33.80 -5.57 -22.96
N ARG A 386 -33.50 -4.79 -23.99
CA ARG A 386 -32.14 -4.69 -24.57
C ARG A 386 -31.14 -3.98 -23.64
N CYS A 387 -31.58 -3.00 -22.87
CA CYS A 387 -30.75 -2.40 -21.83
C CYS A 387 -30.47 -3.38 -20.69
N GLU A 388 -31.47 -4.18 -20.29
CA GLU A 388 -31.31 -5.24 -19.28
C GLU A 388 -30.37 -6.33 -19.79
N GLU A 389 -30.47 -6.75 -21.07
CA GLU A 389 -29.54 -7.73 -21.68
C GLU A 389 -28.09 -7.21 -21.73
N LEU A 390 -27.88 -5.91 -22.00
CA LEU A 390 -26.55 -5.29 -21.97
C LEU A 390 -25.99 -5.18 -20.55
N ILE A 391 -26.84 -4.85 -19.58
CA ILE A 391 -26.46 -4.79 -18.16
C ILE A 391 -26.13 -6.20 -17.64
N GLN A 392 -26.92 -7.19 -18.02
CA GLN A 392 -26.71 -8.59 -17.64
C GLN A 392 -25.40 -9.15 -18.22
N GLY A 393 -25.12 -8.90 -19.51
CA GLY A 393 -23.85 -9.27 -20.14
C GLY A 393 -22.63 -8.59 -19.49
N ALA A 394 -22.76 -7.34 -19.08
CA ALA A 394 -21.72 -6.63 -18.33
C ALA A 394 -21.53 -7.21 -16.92
N GLN A 395 -22.61 -7.63 -16.26
CA GLN A 395 -22.56 -8.27 -14.95
C GLN A 395 -21.96 -9.68 -15.01
N GLU A 396 -22.23 -10.46 -16.07
CA GLU A 396 -21.65 -11.79 -16.28
C GLU A 396 -20.14 -11.71 -16.52
N ILE A 397 -19.67 -10.79 -17.36
CA ILE A 397 -18.23 -10.55 -17.56
C ILE A 397 -17.56 -10.11 -16.25
N ASN A 398 -18.21 -9.27 -15.45
CA ASN A 398 -17.72 -8.81 -14.16
C ASN A 398 -17.64 -9.96 -13.13
N ALA A 399 -18.61 -10.85 -13.12
CA ALA A 399 -18.64 -12.04 -12.27
C ALA A 399 -17.55 -13.06 -12.66
N ASP A 400 -17.29 -13.23 -13.95
CA ASP A 400 -16.26 -14.14 -14.44
C ASP A 400 -14.84 -13.61 -14.16
N VAL A 401 -14.60 -12.31 -14.31
CA VAL A 401 -13.33 -11.66 -13.93
C VAL A 401 -13.10 -11.76 -12.42
N ALA A 402 -14.11 -11.51 -11.60
CA ALA A 402 -14.02 -11.62 -10.15
C ALA A 402 -13.73 -13.07 -9.70
N ARG A 403 -14.35 -14.07 -10.36
CA ARG A 403 -14.13 -15.48 -10.12
C ARG A 403 -12.70 -15.90 -10.50
N TYR A 404 -12.24 -15.50 -11.69
CA TYR A 404 -10.89 -15.82 -12.19
C TYR A 404 -9.79 -15.21 -11.29
N VAL A 405 -9.95 -13.95 -10.87
CA VAL A 405 -9.02 -13.27 -9.95
C VAL A 405 -9.04 -13.95 -8.57
N GLY A 406 -10.22 -14.32 -8.07
CA GLY A 406 -10.39 -15.04 -6.80
C GLY A 406 -9.69 -16.40 -6.83
N ASP A 407 -9.93 -17.19 -7.86
CA ASP A 407 -9.35 -18.54 -8.02
C ASP A 407 -7.82 -18.50 -8.16
N VAL A 408 -7.27 -17.53 -8.90
CA VAL A 408 -5.81 -17.35 -9.07
C VAL A 408 -5.14 -16.96 -7.75
N LEU A 409 -5.75 -16.07 -6.97
CA LEU A 409 -5.19 -15.63 -5.67
C LEU A 409 -5.25 -16.74 -4.61
N ILE A 410 -6.37 -17.46 -4.53
CA ILE A 410 -6.56 -18.56 -3.57
C ILE A 410 -5.62 -19.72 -3.88
N ASP A 411 -5.51 -20.12 -5.16
CA ASP A 411 -4.65 -21.21 -5.59
C ASP A 411 -3.15 -20.88 -5.41
N ARG A 412 -2.77 -19.61 -5.59
CA ARG A 412 -1.40 -19.13 -5.34
C ARG A 412 -1.04 -19.19 -3.85
N SER A 413 -1.91 -18.67 -2.99
CA SER A 413 -1.68 -18.67 -1.54
C SER A 413 -1.62 -20.08 -0.97
N LYS A 414 -2.48 -20.98 -1.45
CA LYS A 414 -2.51 -22.38 -1.05
C LYS A 414 -1.24 -23.12 -1.47
N ARG A 415 -0.78 -22.96 -2.71
CA ARG A 415 0.46 -23.60 -3.21
C ARG A 415 1.71 -23.16 -2.44
N ILE A 416 1.79 -21.90 -2.03
CA ILE A 416 2.92 -21.40 -1.22
C ILE A 416 2.87 -21.95 0.20
N ALA A 417 1.69 -22.00 0.80
CA ALA A 417 1.49 -22.53 2.15
C ALA A 417 1.78 -24.04 2.22
N ASP A 418 1.39 -24.81 1.20
CA ASP A 418 1.60 -26.26 1.11
C ASP A 418 3.10 -26.64 1.05
N ILE A 419 3.96 -25.76 0.52
CA ILE A 419 5.41 -25.98 0.46
C ILE A 419 6.10 -25.68 1.80
N GLY A 420 5.45 -24.93 2.68
CA GLY A 420 5.94 -24.61 4.02
C GLY A 420 7.23 -23.79 4.05
N LEU A 421 7.40 -22.87 3.09
CA LEU A 421 8.55 -21.96 3.06
C LEU A 421 8.39 -20.87 4.12
N SER A 422 9.44 -20.65 4.91
CA SER A 422 9.49 -19.52 5.84
C SER A 422 9.73 -18.19 5.11
N ALA A 423 9.37 -17.07 5.74
CA ALA A 423 9.63 -15.72 5.20
C ALA A 423 11.11 -15.53 4.85
N ARG A 424 12.01 -16.07 5.66
CA ARG A 424 13.46 -16.01 5.42
C ARG A 424 13.90 -16.82 4.20
N GLU A 425 13.29 -17.96 4.01
CA GLU A 425 13.55 -18.79 2.82
C GLU A 425 13.04 -18.13 1.54
N ILE A 426 11.88 -17.48 1.58
CA ILE A 426 11.34 -16.69 0.46
C ILE A 426 12.28 -15.52 0.13
N GLN A 427 12.80 -14.83 1.13
CA GLN A 427 13.76 -13.73 0.94
C GLN A 427 15.04 -14.21 0.25
N ILE A 428 15.60 -15.37 0.65
CA ILE A 428 16.77 -15.95 0.01
C ILE A 428 16.48 -16.36 -1.43
N ILE A 429 15.29 -16.87 -1.72
CA ILE A 429 14.86 -17.20 -3.10
C ILE A 429 14.87 -15.93 -3.95
N ARG A 430 14.29 -14.82 -3.48
CA ARG A 430 14.22 -13.55 -4.19
C ARG A 430 15.61 -12.99 -4.49
N LEU A 431 16.48 -12.91 -3.48
CA LEU A 431 17.84 -12.42 -3.67
C LEU A 431 18.67 -13.33 -4.60
N SER A 432 18.40 -14.63 -4.58
CA SER A 432 19.02 -15.56 -5.55
C SER A 432 18.52 -15.31 -6.97
N ALA A 433 17.27 -14.94 -7.16
CA ALA A 433 16.70 -14.58 -8.46
C ALA A 433 17.23 -13.25 -9.00
N GLU A 434 17.59 -12.31 -8.12
CA GLU A 434 18.33 -11.07 -8.46
C GLU A 434 19.77 -11.35 -8.90
N GLY A 435 20.23 -12.59 -8.88
CA GLY A 435 21.57 -13.01 -9.30
C GLY A 435 22.63 -12.92 -8.20
N LEU A 436 22.27 -12.67 -6.96
CA LEU A 436 23.21 -12.53 -5.86
C LEU A 436 23.82 -13.89 -5.49
N THR A 437 25.13 -13.91 -5.24
CA THR A 437 25.87 -15.06 -4.71
C THR A 437 25.52 -15.32 -3.25
N ALA A 438 25.84 -16.51 -2.74
CA ALA A 438 25.62 -16.83 -1.32
C ALA A 438 26.35 -15.85 -0.36
N ALA A 439 27.51 -15.35 -0.76
CA ALA A 439 28.28 -14.37 0.02
C ALA A 439 27.57 -13.01 0.06
N GLN A 440 27.09 -12.52 -1.08
CA GLN A 440 26.35 -11.26 -1.16
C GLN A 440 24.99 -11.34 -0.43
N ILE A 441 24.31 -12.49 -0.50
CA ILE A 441 23.07 -12.73 0.28
C ILE A 441 23.38 -12.74 1.78
N ALA A 442 24.48 -13.37 2.18
CA ALA A 442 24.91 -13.41 3.58
C ALA A 442 25.19 -12.01 4.12
N GLU A 443 25.90 -11.19 3.35
CA GLU A 443 26.17 -9.79 3.67
C GLU A 443 24.88 -8.97 3.77
N ARG A 444 24.01 -9.07 2.76
CA ARG A 444 22.75 -8.31 2.69
C ARG A 444 21.74 -8.69 3.79
N LEU A 445 21.81 -9.93 4.27
CA LEU A 445 20.92 -10.46 5.29
C LEU A 445 21.53 -10.51 6.70
N PHE A 446 22.78 -10.03 6.85
CA PHE A 446 23.56 -10.10 8.09
C PHE A 446 23.65 -11.53 8.66
N LEU A 447 23.95 -12.49 7.78
CA LEU A 447 24.08 -13.92 8.09
C LEU A 447 25.49 -14.40 7.75
N SER A 448 25.85 -15.59 8.26
CA SER A 448 27.03 -16.29 7.75
C SER A 448 26.72 -16.96 6.41
N ILE A 449 27.74 -17.10 5.55
CA ILE A 449 27.61 -17.84 4.27
C ILE A 449 27.09 -19.27 4.52
N ASN A 450 27.56 -19.90 5.61
CA ASN A 450 27.11 -21.23 6.00
C ASN A 450 25.61 -21.25 6.34
N THR A 451 25.10 -20.21 7.00
CA THR A 451 23.67 -20.08 7.31
C THR A 451 22.85 -19.95 6.03
N VAL A 452 23.29 -19.14 5.06
CA VAL A 452 22.63 -19.01 3.76
C VAL A 452 22.61 -20.34 3.02
N ASN A 453 23.72 -21.07 3.00
CA ASN A 453 23.80 -22.38 2.37
C ASN A 453 22.88 -23.40 3.05
N THR A 454 22.79 -23.39 4.37
CA THR A 454 21.85 -24.23 5.13
C THR A 454 20.41 -23.91 4.76
N HIS A 455 20.04 -22.65 4.64
CA HIS A 455 18.71 -22.25 4.16
C HIS A 455 18.47 -22.72 2.73
N ARG A 456 19.43 -22.55 1.81
CA ARG A 456 19.32 -23.07 0.44
C ARG A 456 19.08 -24.56 0.40
N GLN A 457 19.77 -25.34 1.20
CA GLN A 457 19.53 -26.80 1.27
C GLN A 457 18.12 -27.13 1.75
N ARG A 458 17.62 -26.41 2.77
CA ARG A 458 16.24 -26.58 3.24
C ARG A 458 15.22 -26.19 2.17
N ILE A 459 15.46 -25.09 1.45
CA ILE A 459 14.63 -24.66 0.33
C ILE A 459 14.62 -25.76 -0.76
N TYR A 460 15.78 -26.30 -1.12
CA TYR A 460 15.88 -27.37 -2.12
C TYR A 460 15.08 -28.60 -1.70
N ALA A 461 15.17 -29.01 -0.45
CA ALA A 461 14.42 -30.14 0.08
C ALA A 461 12.90 -29.88 0.05
N LYS A 462 12.47 -28.70 0.53
CA LYS A 462 11.05 -28.31 0.53
C LYS A 462 10.47 -28.18 -0.87
N MET A 463 11.23 -27.62 -1.79
CA MET A 463 10.80 -27.42 -3.18
C MET A 463 11.07 -28.64 -4.07
N GLY A 464 11.77 -29.66 -3.60
CA GLY A 464 12.12 -30.84 -4.41
C GLY A 464 12.97 -30.49 -5.62
N VAL A 465 13.99 -29.62 -5.45
CA VAL A 465 14.92 -29.18 -6.50
C VAL A 465 16.36 -29.41 -6.09
N GLY A 466 17.29 -29.47 -7.06
CA GLY A 466 18.68 -29.80 -6.79
C GLY A 466 19.66 -28.64 -6.87
N ASN A 467 19.26 -27.50 -7.43
CA ASN A 467 20.14 -26.35 -7.67
C ASN A 467 19.40 -25.03 -7.70
N VAL A 468 20.15 -23.92 -7.71
CA VAL A 468 19.62 -22.53 -7.69
C VAL A 468 18.75 -22.26 -8.93
N THR A 469 19.15 -22.71 -10.10
CA THR A 469 18.43 -22.45 -11.37
C THR A 469 17.05 -23.12 -11.35
N ASP A 470 16.98 -24.37 -10.87
CA ASP A 470 15.70 -25.08 -10.74
C ASP A 470 14.83 -24.49 -9.63
N MET A 471 15.45 -24.00 -8.55
CA MET A 471 14.77 -23.27 -7.49
C MET A 471 14.10 -22.01 -8.03
N ILE A 472 14.83 -21.18 -8.78
CA ILE A 472 14.30 -19.95 -9.38
C ILE A 472 13.18 -20.27 -10.36
N ARG A 473 13.38 -21.22 -11.28
CA ARG A 473 12.36 -21.65 -12.24
C ARG A 473 11.07 -22.11 -11.56
N LYS A 474 11.21 -22.92 -10.52
CA LYS A 474 10.06 -23.43 -9.74
C LYS A 474 9.38 -22.30 -8.93
N ALA A 475 10.15 -21.39 -8.35
CA ALA A 475 9.65 -20.22 -7.63
C ALA A 475 8.86 -19.27 -8.55
N THR A 476 9.34 -19.03 -9.79
CA THR A 476 8.60 -18.28 -10.82
C THR A 476 7.30 -18.97 -11.19
N GLY A 477 7.32 -20.30 -11.42
CA GLY A 477 6.10 -21.07 -11.71
C GLY A 477 5.07 -21.08 -10.57
N LEU A 478 5.51 -20.90 -9.34
CA LEU A 478 4.67 -20.78 -8.15
C LEU A 478 4.23 -19.33 -7.85
N GLY A 479 4.78 -18.34 -8.57
CA GLY A 479 4.52 -16.93 -8.36
C GLY A 479 5.13 -16.36 -7.07
N ILE A 480 6.20 -16.95 -6.56
CA ILE A 480 6.95 -16.44 -5.41
C ILE A 480 7.84 -15.25 -5.82
N LEU A 481 8.25 -15.25 -7.09
CA LEU A 481 9.04 -14.23 -7.78
C LEU A 481 8.16 -13.35 -8.65
#